data_a99bd2421b25769cb711864bf7cb6d3e
#
_entry.id   a99bd2421b25769cb711864bf7cb6d3e
#
_cell.length_a   1.000
_cell.length_b   1.000
_cell.length_c   1.000
_cell.angle_alpha   90.00
_cell.angle_beta   90.00
_cell.angle_gamma   90.00
#
_symmetry.space_group_name_H-M   'P 1'
#
loop_
_entity.id
_entity.type
_entity.pdbx_description
1 polymer ?
#
loop_
_entity_poly.entity_id
_entity_poly.type
_entity_poly.pdbx_seq_one_letter_code
_entity_poly.pdbx_strand_id
1 'polypeptide(L)'
;MPERGLGRALRKALAGEKEEALPPKGEALLLNEPRRRILEFLCERPCLTPGAAARALNLSPNAVAWHVEKLQDAGYLAAASGDAAYPAGLLPPGDVALFSLLAQDTARGTLAAVFAQPGRTQEEVADHVGAARQTVSRALGELERSGLISVVRDGRVHRYFPTPLLAKRREANAKRALAFSDAVLARLQAERVAPQVLRRNAGEILVRLGDQPQAPFLHLRTDPYAALLG
;
A
#
# COMPACT_ATOMS: atom_id res chain seq x y z
N MET A 1 35.13 26.49 11.53
CA MET A 1 33.69 26.79 11.55
C MET A 1 32.89 25.54 11.74
N PRO A 2 32.39 25.20 12.95
CA PRO A 2 31.43 24.12 13.13
C PRO A 2 30.22 24.61 13.95
N GLU A 3 29.28 25.35 13.32
CA GLU A 3 28.08 25.81 14.01
C GLU A 3 26.75 25.27 13.44
N ARG A 4 26.77 24.33 12.50
CA ARG A 4 25.53 23.79 11.89
C ARG A 4 24.91 22.59 12.62
N GLY A 5 25.57 22.03 13.62
CA GLY A 5 25.10 20.82 14.33
C GLY A 5 24.15 21.08 15.50
N LEU A 6 24.37 22.13 16.28
CA LEU A 6 23.62 22.40 17.52
C LEU A 6 22.17 22.81 17.28
N GLY A 7 21.89 23.58 16.24
CA GLY A 7 20.54 24.06 15.96
C GLY A 7 19.56 22.95 15.56
N ARG A 8 20.05 21.83 15.00
CA ARG A 8 19.25 20.68 14.61
C ARG A 8 18.90 19.80 15.81
N ALA A 9 19.87 19.62 16.72
CA ALA A 9 19.67 18.88 17.97
C ALA A 9 18.68 19.58 18.92
N LEU A 10 18.76 20.93 19.00
CA LEU A 10 17.86 21.72 19.84
C LEU A 10 16.41 21.75 19.33
N ARG A 11 16.20 21.83 18.01
CA ARG A 11 14.84 21.74 17.42
C ARG A 11 14.22 20.37 17.64
N LYS A 12 15.02 19.30 17.61
CA LYS A 12 14.56 17.92 17.84
C LYS A 12 14.13 17.72 19.30
N ALA A 13 14.86 18.32 20.26
CA ALA A 13 14.53 18.26 21.69
C ALA A 13 13.28 19.06 22.05
N LEU A 14 13.00 20.18 21.35
CA LEU A 14 11.84 21.04 21.60
C LEU A 14 10.55 20.52 20.96
N ALA A 15 10.63 19.63 19.96
CA ALA A 15 9.47 19.07 19.28
C ALA A 15 8.79 17.92 20.04
N GLY A 16 9.32 17.47 21.18
CA GLY A 16 8.70 16.40 21.98
C GLY A 16 8.57 15.05 21.24
N GLU A 17 9.31 14.86 20.13
CA GLU A 17 9.36 13.59 19.44
C GLU A 17 10.01 12.58 20.39
N LYS A 18 9.23 11.60 20.85
CA LYS A 18 9.78 10.41 21.50
C LYS A 18 10.78 9.84 20.50
N GLU A 19 12.04 9.85 20.88
CA GLU A 19 13.10 9.18 20.16
C GLU A 19 12.73 7.69 20.10
N GLU A 20 12.20 7.25 18.94
CA GLU A 20 11.98 5.84 18.69
C GLU A 20 13.35 5.19 18.74
N ALA A 21 13.62 4.44 19.82
CA ALA A 21 14.91 3.82 20.07
C ALA A 21 15.29 2.99 18.84
N LEU A 22 16.45 3.30 18.24
CA LEU A 22 17.01 2.47 17.18
C LEU A 22 17.11 1.04 17.69
N PRO A 23 16.52 0.05 16.99
CA PRO A 23 16.61 -1.34 17.43
C PRO A 23 18.08 -1.76 17.57
N PRO A 24 18.40 -2.62 18.54
CA PRO A 24 19.75 -3.11 18.74
C PRO A 24 20.28 -3.75 17.45
N LYS A 25 21.57 -3.53 17.16
CA LYS A 25 22.24 -4.12 15.98
C LYS A 25 22.07 -5.65 16.00
N GLY A 26 21.34 -6.20 15.01
CA GLY A 26 21.12 -7.64 14.87
C GLY A 26 19.69 -8.12 15.10
N GLU A 27 18.74 -7.22 15.42
CA GLU A 27 17.33 -7.60 15.52
C GLU A 27 16.72 -7.76 14.12
N ALA A 28 16.00 -8.88 13.92
CA ALA A 28 15.31 -9.14 12.66
C ALA A 28 14.34 -8.00 12.30
N LEU A 29 14.32 -7.61 11.04
CA LEU A 29 13.74 -6.36 10.57
C LEU A 29 12.26 -6.21 10.93
N LEU A 30 11.50 -7.31 10.83
CA LEU A 30 10.06 -7.32 11.08
C LEU A 30 9.68 -7.61 12.55
N LEU A 31 10.64 -7.75 13.48
CA LEU A 31 10.35 -7.72 14.90
C LEU A 31 10.02 -6.29 15.38
N ASN A 32 10.45 -5.28 14.65
CA ASN A 32 10.07 -3.88 14.89
C ASN A 32 8.62 -3.64 14.46
N GLU A 33 7.76 -3.21 15.38
CA GLU A 33 6.32 -3.01 15.14
C GLU A 33 6.01 -1.98 14.04
N PRO A 34 6.59 -0.77 14.01
CA PRO A 34 6.37 0.19 12.93
C PRO A 34 6.65 -0.40 11.55
N ARG A 35 7.71 -1.19 11.37
CA ARG A 35 8.05 -1.82 10.08
C ARG A 35 7.01 -2.85 9.67
N ARG A 36 6.52 -3.67 10.63
CA ARG A 36 5.44 -4.62 10.35
C ARG A 36 4.20 -3.88 9.88
N ARG A 37 3.73 -2.89 10.63
CA ARG A 37 2.54 -2.08 10.29
C ARG A 37 2.66 -1.42 8.93
N ILE A 38 3.83 -0.90 8.57
CA ILE A 38 4.07 -0.29 7.25
C ILE A 38 3.98 -1.36 6.16
N LEU A 39 4.62 -2.51 6.32
CA LEU A 39 4.57 -3.59 5.34
C LEU A 39 3.14 -4.14 5.18
N GLU A 40 2.43 -4.39 6.28
CA GLU A 40 1.02 -4.82 6.29
C GLU A 40 0.14 -3.83 5.52
N PHE A 41 0.27 -2.55 5.82
CA PHE A 41 -0.50 -1.49 5.17
C PHE A 41 -0.19 -1.37 3.67
N LEU A 42 1.08 -1.47 3.28
CA LEU A 42 1.46 -1.41 1.87
C LEU A 42 1.07 -2.67 1.09
N CYS A 43 0.85 -3.82 1.74
CA CYS A 43 0.23 -4.99 1.10
C CYS A 43 -1.23 -4.73 0.74
N GLU A 44 -1.98 -3.99 1.56
CA GLU A 44 -3.36 -3.62 1.28
C GLU A 44 -3.48 -2.41 0.33
N ARG A 45 -2.59 -1.45 0.47
CA ARG A 45 -2.56 -0.20 -0.30
C ARG A 45 -1.17 0.05 -0.89
N PRO A 46 -0.78 -0.67 -1.94
CA PRO A 46 0.53 -0.50 -2.57
C PRO A 46 0.66 0.83 -3.30
N CYS A 47 1.90 1.19 -3.60
CA CYS A 47 2.28 2.40 -4.33
C CYS A 47 1.95 3.71 -3.60
N LEU A 48 1.92 3.69 -2.27
CA LEU A 48 1.78 4.91 -1.46
C LEU A 48 3.15 5.54 -1.20
N THR A 49 3.14 6.88 -1.09
CA THR A 49 4.30 7.64 -0.61
C THR A 49 4.45 7.47 0.91
N PRO A 50 5.68 7.61 1.47
CA PRO A 50 5.88 7.59 2.91
C PRO A 50 5.00 8.58 3.66
N GLY A 51 4.77 9.79 3.09
CA GLY A 51 3.89 10.79 3.68
C GLY A 51 2.43 10.37 3.73
N ALA A 52 1.92 9.66 2.69
CA ALA A 52 0.56 9.13 2.69
C ALA A 52 0.41 7.98 3.70
N ALA A 53 1.38 7.07 3.74
CA ALA A 53 1.41 5.98 4.71
C ALA A 53 1.50 6.50 6.16
N ALA A 54 2.31 7.53 6.42
CA ALA A 54 2.46 8.17 7.72
C ALA A 54 1.14 8.73 8.25
N ARG A 55 0.40 9.46 7.39
CA ARG A 55 -0.94 9.98 7.76
C ARG A 55 -1.91 8.87 8.11
N ALA A 56 -1.95 7.81 7.29
CA ALA A 56 -2.88 6.69 7.49
C ALA A 56 -2.56 5.88 8.76
N LEU A 57 -1.28 5.72 9.09
CA LEU A 57 -0.81 4.93 10.24
C LEU A 57 -0.65 5.77 11.51
N ASN A 58 -0.85 7.09 11.43
CA ASN A 58 -0.60 8.04 12.51
C ASN A 58 0.85 7.96 13.04
N LEU A 59 1.81 7.97 12.10
CA LEU A 59 3.24 7.94 12.37
C LEU A 59 3.92 9.22 11.86
N SER A 60 5.14 9.49 12.33
CA SER A 60 5.96 10.58 11.81
C SER A 60 6.37 10.32 10.35
N PRO A 61 6.23 11.28 9.41
CA PRO A 61 6.64 11.11 8.02
C PRO A 61 8.12 10.73 7.86
N ASN A 62 9.00 11.32 8.68
CA ASN A 62 10.44 11.02 8.64
C ASN A 62 10.73 9.59 9.13
N ALA A 63 10.03 9.13 10.18
CA ALA A 63 10.17 7.76 10.66
C ALA A 63 9.70 6.75 9.60
N VAL A 64 8.53 7.00 8.97
CA VAL A 64 8.02 6.14 7.90
C VAL A 64 8.97 6.10 6.70
N ALA A 65 9.51 7.25 6.25
CA ALA A 65 10.47 7.30 5.16
C ALA A 65 11.71 6.45 5.46
N TRP A 66 12.26 6.58 6.68
CA TRP A 66 13.39 5.76 7.13
C TRP A 66 13.06 4.27 7.21
N HIS A 67 11.87 3.90 7.73
CA HIS A 67 11.45 2.50 7.79
C HIS A 67 11.21 1.91 6.40
N VAL A 68 10.63 2.67 5.46
CA VAL A 68 10.46 2.27 4.06
C VAL A 68 11.82 2.01 3.41
N GLU A 69 12.80 2.90 3.60
CA GLU A 69 14.17 2.70 3.11
C GLU A 69 14.76 1.38 3.62
N LYS A 70 14.66 1.12 4.94
CA LYS A 70 15.15 -0.13 5.54
C LYS A 70 14.44 -1.38 5.00
N LEU A 71 13.14 -1.30 4.74
CA LEU A 71 12.37 -2.39 4.14
C LEU A 71 12.74 -2.60 2.65
N GLN A 72 13.11 -1.52 1.93
CA GLN A 72 13.61 -1.60 0.56
C GLN A 72 15.01 -2.21 0.51
N ASP A 73 15.94 -1.77 1.37
CA ASP A 73 17.29 -2.33 1.49
C ASP A 73 17.27 -3.85 1.73
N ALA A 74 16.31 -4.32 2.53
CA ALA A 74 16.13 -5.74 2.82
C ALA A 74 15.27 -6.49 1.78
N GLY A 75 14.76 -5.80 0.76
CA GLY A 75 13.99 -6.39 -0.33
C GLY A 75 12.55 -6.79 0.02
N TYR A 76 11.99 -6.30 1.13
CA TYR A 76 10.56 -6.44 1.43
C TYR A 76 9.70 -5.49 0.59
N LEU A 77 10.23 -4.31 0.26
CA LEU A 77 9.58 -3.32 -0.58
C LEU A 77 10.40 -3.05 -1.84
N ALA A 78 9.72 -2.60 -2.88
CA ALA A 78 10.29 -2.07 -4.11
C ALA A 78 9.83 -0.61 -4.31
N ALA A 79 10.66 0.18 -5.00
CA ALA A 79 10.31 1.54 -5.37
C ALA A 79 9.28 1.55 -6.51
N ALA A 80 8.30 2.44 -6.41
CA ALA A 80 7.40 2.81 -7.50
C ALA A 80 7.81 4.17 -8.08
N SER A 81 6.89 4.91 -8.67
CA SER A 81 7.18 6.25 -9.18
C SER A 81 7.39 7.25 -8.04
N GLY A 82 8.41 8.09 -8.14
CA GLY A 82 8.79 9.05 -7.10
C GLY A 82 9.35 8.35 -5.86
N ASP A 83 8.83 8.71 -4.69
CA ASP A 83 9.18 8.13 -3.39
C ASP A 83 8.20 7.02 -2.93
N ALA A 84 7.22 6.66 -3.77
CA ALA A 84 6.23 5.64 -3.46
C ALA A 84 6.85 4.24 -3.42
N ALA A 85 6.28 3.37 -2.58
CA ALA A 85 6.75 2.01 -2.39
C ALA A 85 5.61 0.98 -2.45
N TYR A 86 5.95 -0.25 -2.80
CA TYR A 86 5.03 -1.39 -2.82
C TYR A 86 5.74 -2.69 -2.43
N PRO A 87 5.03 -3.74 -1.97
CA PRO A 87 5.63 -5.01 -1.58
C PRO A 87 6.33 -5.68 -2.77
N ALA A 88 7.62 -5.97 -2.60
CA ALA A 88 8.46 -6.54 -3.66
C ALA A 88 7.98 -7.92 -4.10
N GLY A 89 7.59 -8.07 -5.35
CA GLY A 89 7.10 -9.33 -5.91
C GLY A 89 5.59 -9.58 -5.76
N LEU A 90 4.84 -8.75 -5.03
CA LEU A 90 3.39 -8.90 -4.88
C LEU A 90 2.63 -8.44 -6.13
N LEU A 91 3.05 -7.36 -6.77
CA LEU A 91 2.43 -6.83 -7.98
C LEU A 91 3.16 -7.27 -9.25
N PRO A 92 2.45 -7.57 -10.34
CA PRO A 92 3.05 -7.61 -11.67
C PRO A 92 3.62 -6.23 -12.04
N PRO A 93 4.76 -6.14 -12.75
CA PRO A 93 5.31 -4.84 -13.17
C PRO A 93 4.32 -3.97 -13.94
N GLY A 94 3.46 -4.57 -14.78
CA GLY A 94 2.43 -3.85 -15.54
C GLY A 94 1.30 -3.25 -14.69
N ASP A 95 1.17 -3.67 -13.45
CA ASP A 95 0.10 -3.17 -12.56
C ASP A 95 0.59 -2.09 -11.57
N VAL A 96 1.90 -1.84 -11.51
CA VAL A 96 2.44 -0.78 -10.64
C VAL A 96 1.86 0.59 -11.01
N ALA A 97 1.76 0.91 -12.30
CA ALA A 97 1.15 2.16 -12.77
C ALA A 97 -0.34 2.26 -12.38
N LEU A 98 -1.06 1.14 -12.46
CA LEU A 98 -2.46 1.08 -12.04
C LEU A 98 -2.62 1.37 -10.55
N PHE A 99 -1.82 0.71 -9.69
CA PHE A 99 -1.87 0.95 -8.26
C PHE A 99 -1.35 2.33 -7.87
N SER A 100 -0.41 2.91 -8.62
CA SER A 100 0.02 4.31 -8.45
C SER A 100 -1.12 5.30 -8.74
N LEU A 101 -1.96 5.03 -9.74
CA LEU A 101 -3.19 5.79 -9.98
C LEU A 101 -4.16 5.63 -8.81
N LEU A 102 -4.41 4.40 -8.37
CA LEU A 102 -5.36 4.08 -7.29
C LEU A 102 -4.83 4.41 -5.88
N ALA A 103 -3.56 4.78 -5.74
CA ALA A 103 -3.02 5.39 -4.54
C ALA A 103 -3.60 6.78 -4.25
N GLN A 104 -4.12 7.46 -5.27
CA GLN A 104 -4.83 8.74 -5.14
C GLN A 104 -6.25 8.48 -4.62
N ASP A 105 -6.62 9.08 -3.49
CA ASP A 105 -7.91 8.84 -2.83
C ASP A 105 -9.10 9.16 -3.76
N THR A 106 -9.01 10.23 -4.57
CA THR A 106 -10.08 10.56 -5.53
C THR A 106 -10.23 9.49 -6.62
N ALA A 107 -9.14 8.99 -7.21
CA ALA A 107 -9.22 7.95 -8.23
C ALA A 107 -9.78 6.65 -7.66
N ARG A 108 -9.35 6.28 -6.45
CA ARG A 108 -9.86 5.12 -5.73
C ARG A 108 -11.35 5.27 -5.39
N GLY A 109 -11.75 6.40 -4.82
CA GLY A 109 -13.16 6.70 -4.51
C GLY A 109 -14.04 6.73 -5.75
N THR A 110 -13.53 7.28 -6.86
CA THR A 110 -14.23 7.30 -8.17
C THR A 110 -14.46 5.87 -8.69
N LEU A 111 -13.42 5.01 -8.64
CA LEU A 111 -13.56 3.60 -9.02
C LEU A 111 -14.58 2.89 -8.14
N ALA A 112 -14.50 3.02 -6.83
CA ALA A 112 -15.43 2.42 -5.87
C ALA A 112 -16.88 2.87 -6.14
N ALA A 113 -17.11 4.17 -6.42
CA ALA A 113 -18.43 4.71 -6.74
C ALA A 113 -19.03 4.08 -8.01
N VAL A 114 -18.21 3.86 -9.05
CA VAL A 114 -18.66 3.22 -10.30
C VAL A 114 -18.94 1.73 -10.08
N PHE A 115 -18.14 1.04 -9.26
CA PHE A 115 -18.38 -0.37 -8.94
C PHE A 115 -19.61 -0.58 -8.06
N ALA A 116 -19.83 0.31 -7.08
CA ALA A 116 -20.98 0.24 -6.17
C ALA A 116 -22.32 0.45 -6.91
N GLN A 117 -22.33 1.33 -7.92
CA GLN A 117 -23.53 1.59 -8.73
C GLN A 117 -23.13 1.85 -10.18
N PRO A 118 -23.12 0.81 -11.02
CA PRO A 118 -22.86 0.94 -12.46
C PRO A 118 -23.89 1.84 -13.16
N GLY A 119 -23.42 2.62 -14.12
CA GLY A 119 -24.26 3.55 -14.87
C GLY A 119 -24.39 4.94 -14.28
N ARG A 120 -23.67 5.26 -13.18
CA ARG A 120 -23.60 6.64 -12.67
C ARG A 120 -23.03 7.59 -13.72
N THR A 121 -23.54 8.82 -13.69
CA THR A 121 -23.00 9.97 -14.42
C THR A 121 -21.79 10.56 -13.69
N GLN A 122 -21.04 11.42 -14.35
CA GLN A 122 -19.93 12.17 -13.72
C GLN A 122 -20.39 12.98 -12.50
N GLU A 123 -21.57 13.59 -12.58
CA GLU A 123 -22.13 14.39 -11.48
C GLU A 123 -22.44 13.53 -10.26
N GLU A 124 -23.16 12.43 -10.46
CA GLU A 124 -23.48 11.47 -9.39
C GLU A 124 -22.24 10.85 -8.74
N VAL A 125 -21.17 10.62 -9.53
CA VAL A 125 -19.89 10.16 -9.00
C VAL A 125 -19.22 11.27 -8.18
N ALA A 126 -19.21 12.51 -8.65
CA ALA A 126 -18.61 13.65 -7.95
C ALA A 126 -19.30 13.92 -6.60
N ASP A 127 -20.62 13.87 -6.57
CA ASP A 127 -21.41 14.02 -5.36
C ASP A 127 -21.13 12.88 -4.37
N HIS A 128 -21.04 11.63 -4.85
CA HIS A 128 -20.76 10.47 -4.01
C HIS A 128 -19.35 10.51 -3.40
N VAL A 129 -18.35 10.93 -4.18
CA VAL A 129 -16.95 11.02 -3.73
C VAL A 129 -16.70 12.27 -2.88
N GLY A 130 -17.58 13.28 -2.96
CA GLY A 130 -17.39 14.57 -2.28
C GLY A 130 -16.22 15.37 -2.86
N ALA A 131 -15.96 15.25 -4.17
CA ALA A 131 -14.85 15.91 -4.85
C ALA A 131 -15.31 16.80 -5.99
N ALA A 132 -14.51 17.82 -6.35
CA ALA A 132 -14.82 18.71 -7.45
C ALA A 132 -15.01 17.94 -8.76
N ARG A 133 -16.03 18.31 -9.56
CA ARG A 133 -16.37 17.67 -10.84
C ARG A 133 -15.17 17.55 -11.77
N GLN A 134 -14.30 18.57 -11.83
CA GLN A 134 -13.11 18.56 -12.68
C GLN A 134 -12.10 17.49 -12.24
N THR A 135 -11.92 17.31 -10.91
CA THR A 135 -11.02 16.28 -10.33
C THR A 135 -11.55 14.88 -10.64
N VAL A 136 -12.87 14.68 -10.48
CA VAL A 136 -13.53 13.40 -10.81
C VAL A 136 -13.49 13.13 -12.30
N SER A 137 -13.71 14.16 -13.16
CA SER A 137 -13.59 14.02 -14.61
C SER A 137 -12.22 13.50 -15.03
N ARG A 138 -11.16 14.06 -14.44
CA ARG A 138 -9.80 13.59 -14.69
C ARG A 138 -9.61 12.14 -14.23
N ALA A 139 -10.05 11.80 -13.03
CA ALA A 139 -9.96 10.44 -12.50
C ALA A 139 -10.72 9.43 -13.38
N LEU A 140 -11.94 9.76 -13.81
CA LEU A 140 -12.73 8.95 -14.74
C LEU A 140 -11.99 8.72 -16.06
N GLY A 141 -11.40 9.77 -16.66
CA GLY A 141 -10.62 9.63 -17.88
C GLY A 141 -9.36 8.78 -17.71
N GLU A 142 -8.71 8.81 -16.55
CA GLU A 142 -7.55 7.97 -16.24
C GLU A 142 -7.96 6.50 -16.01
N LEU A 143 -9.09 6.26 -15.33
CA LEU A 143 -9.65 4.94 -15.11
C LEU A 143 -10.15 4.31 -16.42
N GLU A 144 -10.75 5.08 -17.33
CA GLU A 144 -11.16 4.64 -18.67
C GLU A 144 -9.95 4.25 -19.52
N ARG A 145 -8.91 5.10 -19.56
CA ARG A 145 -7.65 4.80 -20.28
C ARG A 145 -6.94 3.58 -19.74
N SER A 146 -7.05 3.31 -18.45
CA SER A 146 -6.52 2.08 -17.83
C SER A 146 -7.37 0.83 -18.12
N GLY A 147 -8.56 1.02 -18.72
CA GLY A 147 -9.51 -0.05 -19.03
C GLY A 147 -10.30 -0.58 -17.84
N LEU A 148 -10.23 0.07 -16.67
CA LEU A 148 -10.97 -0.36 -15.47
C LEU A 148 -12.46 -0.06 -15.55
N ILE A 149 -12.81 1.01 -16.24
CA ILE A 149 -14.19 1.40 -16.52
C ILE A 149 -14.40 1.61 -18.01
N SER A 150 -15.63 1.54 -18.44
CA SER A 150 -16.08 1.87 -19.78
C SER A 150 -17.13 2.97 -19.72
N VAL A 151 -17.25 3.75 -20.81
CA VAL A 151 -18.20 4.83 -20.95
C VAL A 151 -19.25 4.46 -22.00
N VAL A 152 -20.52 4.64 -21.66
CA VAL A 152 -21.64 4.57 -22.58
C VAL A 152 -22.24 5.96 -22.71
N ARG A 153 -22.42 6.41 -23.95
CA ARG A 153 -23.12 7.68 -24.26
C ARG A 153 -24.62 7.46 -24.30
N ASP A 154 -25.31 8.14 -23.38
CA ASP A 154 -26.77 8.15 -23.30
C ASP A 154 -27.26 9.58 -23.63
N GLY A 155 -27.48 9.83 -24.91
CA GLY A 155 -27.78 11.17 -25.41
C GLY A 155 -26.64 12.16 -25.15
N ARG A 156 -26.88 13.15 -24.29
CA ARG A 156 -25.88 14.15 -23.87
C ARG A 156 -25.14 13.75 -22.60
N VAL A 157 -25.47 12.60 -22.00
CA VAL A 157 -24.94 12.15 -20.72
C VAL A 157 -23.98 10.99 -20.97
N HIS A 158 -22.88 10.96 -20.21
CA HIS A 158 -21.94 9.86 -20.15
C HIS A 158 -22.24 9.03 -18.91
N ARG A 159 -22.40 7.71 -19.08
CA ARG A 159 -22.60 6.75 -18.00
C ARG A 159 -21.40 5.82 -17.90
N TYR A 160 -20.93 5.59 -16.68
CA TYR A 160 -19.72 4.83 -16.40
C TYR A 160 -20.06 3.45 -15.86
N PHE A 161 -19.37 2.44 -16.35
CA PHE A 161 -19.57 1.04 -15.99
C PHE A 161 -18.24 0.38 -15.66
N PRO A 162 -18.17 -0.53 -14.65
CA PRO A 162 -16.97 -1.31 -14.39
C PRO A 162 -16.72 -2.29 -15.54
N THR A 163 -15.45 -2.58 -15.81
CA THR A 163 -15.05 -3.67 -16.70
C THR A 163 -14.63 -4.91 -15.89
N PRO A 164 -14.57 -6.10 -16.51
CA PRO A 164 -14.08 -7.31 -15.84
C PRO A 164 -12.56 -7.33 -15.66
N LEU A 165 -11.83 -6.27 -16.06
CA LEU A 165 -10.37 -6.26 -16.06
C LEU A 165 -9.77 -6.44 -14.67
N LEU A 166 -10.34 -5.77 -13.66
CA LEU A 166 -9.83 -5.85 -12.28
C LEU A 166 -9.97 -7.27 -11.72
N ALA A 167 -11.11 -7.92 -11.94
CA ALA A 167 -11.35 -9.31 -11.53
C ALA A 167 -10.37 -10.29 -12.23
N LYS A 168 -10.16 -10.12 -13.54
CA LYS A 168 -9.20 -10.93 -14.31
C LYS A 168 -7.76 -10.75 -13.80
N ARG A 169 -7.35 -9.52 -13.49
CA ARG A 169 -6.02 -9.24 -12.93
C ARG A 169 -5.84 -9.86 -11.54
N ARG A 170 -6.87 -9.77 -10.70
CA ARG A 170 -6.90 -10.41 -9.39
C ARG A 170 -6.68 -11.92 -9.49
N GLU A 171 -7.45 -12.59 -10.34
CA GLU A 171 -7.33 -14.03 -10.57
C GLU A 171 -5.92 -14.41 -11.07
N ALA A 172 -5.40 -13.68 -12.06
CA ALA A 172 -4.05 -13.90 -12.58
C ALA A 172 -2.96 -13.68 -11.53
N ASN A 173 -3.19 -12.82 -10.52
CA ASN A 173 -2.22 -12.52 -9.46
C ASN A 173 -2.14 -13.59 -8.36
N ALA A 174 -3.07 -14.53 -8.26
CA ALA A 174 -3.14 -15.50 -7.15
C ALA A 174 -1.84 -16.32 -6.97
N LYS A 175 -1.22 -16.77 -8.07
CA LYS A 175 0.08 -17.49 -8.02
C LYS A 175 1.20 -16.60 -7.50
N ARG A 176 1.21 -15.32 -7.88
CA ARG A 176 2.20 -14.33 -7.44
C ARG A 176 2.08 -14.03 -5.95
N ALA A 177 0.86 -13.93 -5.44
CA ALA A 177 0.59 -13.74 -4.02
C ALA A 177 1.15 -14.89 -3.16
N LEU A 178 1.04 -16.14 -3.63
CA LEU A 178 1.66 -17.29 -2.96
C LEU A 178 3.20 -17.24 -3.02
N ALA A 179 3.77 -16.91 -4.19
CA ALA A 179 5.22 -16.77 -4.34
C ALA A 179 5.78 -15.60 -3.49
N PHE A 180 5.04 -14.50 -3.36
CA PHE A 180 5.38 -13.41 -2.45
C PHE A 180 5.41 -13.89 -0.99
N SER A 181 4.41 -14.66 -0.56
CA SER A 181 4.37 -15.25 0.78
C SER A 181 5.59 -16.13 1.04
N ASP A 182 6.00 -16.96 0.06
CA ASP A 182 7.21 -17.80 0.17
C ASP A 182 8.47 -16.95 0.28
N ALA A 183 8.57 -15.88 -0.51
CA ALA A 183 9.71 -14.98 -0.45
C ALA A 183 9.81 -14.24 0.91
N VAL A 184 8.68 -13.85 1.51
CA VAL A 184 8.67 -13.27 2.87
C VAL A 184 9.14 -14.27 3.90
N LEU A 185 8.63 -15.51 3.86
CA LEU A 185 9.06 -16.58 4.79
C LEU A 185 10.55 -16.87 4.67
N ALA A 186 11.08 -16.96 3.44
CA ALA A 186 12.50 -17.19 3.20
C ALA A 186 13.37 -16.06 3.77
N ARG A 187 12.94 -14.80 3.65
CA ARG A 187 13.65 -13.65 4.24
C ARG A 187 13.64 -13.71 5.77
N LEU A 188 12.50 -13.99 6.39
CA LEU A 188 12.41 -14.16 7.84
C LEU A 188 13.38 -15.24 8.35
N GLN A 189 13.45 -16.38 7.64
CA GLN A 189 14.40 -17.45 7.97
C GLN A 189 15.85 -17.01 7.81
N ALA A 190 16.18 -16.28 6.75
CA ALA A 190 17.52 -15.71 6.54
C ALA A 190 17.91 -14.70 7.64
N GLU A 191 16.93 -13.96 8.20
CA GLU A 191 17.10 -13.08 9.35
C GLU A 191 17.12 -13.85 10.69
N ARG A 192 17.15 -15.19 10.68
CA ARG A 192 17.11 -16.08 11.85
C ARG A 192 15.85 -15.95 12.72
N VAL A 193 14.74 -15.47 12.12
CA VAL A 193 13.42 -15.59 12.72
C VAL A 193 12.90 -16.99 12.44
N ALA A 194 12.32 -17.66 13.46
CA ALA A 194 11.63 -18.93 13.29
C ALA A 194 10.12 -18.67 12.99
N PRO A 195 9.72 -18.49 11.71
CA PRO A 195 8.34 -18.15 11.40
C PRO A 195 7.43 -19.38 11.55
N GLN A 196 6.38 -19.24 12.34
CA GLN A 196 5.32 -20.24 12.46
C GLN A 196 4.12 -19.80 11.60
N VAL A 197 3.89 -20.47 10.49
CA VAL A 197 2.78 -20.18 9.58
C VAL A 197 1.47 -20.69 10.20
N LEU A 198 0.55 -19.78 10.50
CA LEU A 198 -0.76 -20.08 11.05
C LEU A 198 -1.84 -20.14 9.97
N ARG A 199 -1.72 -19.30 8.94
CA ARG A 199 -2.61 -19.28 7.78
C ARG A 199 -1.83 -18.85 6.54
N ARG A 200 -2.11 -19.48 5.41
CA ARG A 200 -1.53 -19.10 4.12
C ARG A 200 -2.44 -19.50 2.98
N ASN A 201 -2.82 -18.51 2.17
CA ASN A 201 -3.56 -18.69 0.92
C ASN A 201 -3.21 -17.52 -0.04
N ALA A 202 -3.87 -17.44 -1.18
CA ALA A 202 -3.60 -16.36 -2.15
C ALA A 202 -4.06 -14.98 -1.67
N GLY A 203 -4.92 -14.90 -0.65
CA GLY A 203 -5.44 -13.65 -0.11
C GLY A 203 -4.69 -13.13 1.10
N GLU A 204 -4.01 -14.02 1.84
CA GLU A 204 -3.32 -13.63 3.08
C GLU A 204 -2.25 -14.62 3.52
N ILE A 205 -1.33 -14.13 4.32
CA ILE A 205 -0.45 -14.93 5.16
C ILE A 205 -0.45 -14.39 6.58
N LEU A 206 -0.66 -15.27 7.57
CA LEU A 206 -0.55 -14.99 9.00
C LEU A 206 0.58 -15.84 9.60
N VAL A 207 1.54 -15.17 10.19
CA VAL A 207 2.77 -15.78 10.72
C VAL A 207 3.02 -15.27 12.14
N ARG A 208 3.38 -16.18 13.06
CA ARG A 208 3.99 -15.80 14.34
C ARG A 208 5.50 -15.70 14.14
N LEU A 209 6.11 -14.60 14.61
CA LEU A 209 7.53 -14.30 14.42
C LEU A 209 8.38 -14.80 15.61
N GLY A 210 8.46 -16.11 15.78
CA GLY A 210 9.24 -16.79 16.85
C GLY A 210 8.45 -17.85 17.58
N ASP A 211 9.14 -18.58 18.47
CA ASP A 211 8.59 -19.74 19.18
C ASP A 211 7.96 -19.38 20.54
N GLN A 212 8.16 -18.15 21.00
CA GLN A 212 7.66 -17.73 22.30
C GLN A 212 6.16 -17.38 22.24
N PRO A 213 5.36 -17.65 23.30
CA PRO A 213 3.93 -17.35 23.32
C PRO A 213 3.60 -15.88 23.05
N GLN A 214 4.46 -14.95 23.48
CA GLN A 214 4.32 -13.52 23.27
C GLN A 214 4.96 -13.01 21.98
N ALA A 215 5.47 -13.89 21.11
CA ALA A 215 6.07 -13.50 19.83
C ALA A 215 5.02 -12.75 18.98
N PRO A 216 5.43 -11.65 18.33
CA PRO A 216 4.52 -10.84 17.55
C PRO A 216 4.00 -11.59 16.32
N PHE A 217 2.85 -11.14 15.80
CA PHE A 217 2.28 -11.64 14.56
C PHE A 217 2.60 -10.69 13.41
N LEU A 218 2.73 -11.26 12.22
CA LEU A 218 2.76 -10.59 10.94
C LEU A 218 1.54 -11.06 10.13
N HIS A 219 0.65 -10.15 9.78
CA HIS A 219 -0.53 -10.45 8.97
C HIS A 219 -0.51 -9.66 7.67
N LEU A 220 -0.07 -10.28 6.58
CA LEU A 220 -0.04 -9.67 5.26
C LEU A 220 -1.27 -10.09 4.46
N ARG A 221 -2.07 -9.12 4.05
CA ARG A 221 -3.11 -9.32 3.04
C ARG A 221 -2.44 -9.27 1.67
N THR A 222 -2.39 -10.40 0.99
CA THR A 222 -1.64 -10.59 -0.26
C THR A 222 -2.48 -10.43 -1.52
N ASP A 223 -3.73 -9.98 -1.35
CA ASP A 223 -4.65 -9.64 -2.45
C ASP A 223 -4.99 -8.15 -2.44
N PRO A 224 -4.13 -7.28 -2.99
CA PRO A 224 -4.39 -5.84 -3.03
C PRO A 224 -5.58 -5.46 -3.94
N TYR A 225 -5.99 -6.35 -4.84
CA TYR A 225 -7.16 -6.12 -5.72
C TYR A 225 -8.47 -6.27 -4.95
N ALA A 226 -8.52 -7.12 -3.92
CA ALA A 226 -9.72 -7.27 -3.09
C ALA A 226 -10.13 -5.95 -2.44
N ALA A 227 -9.17 -5.16 -1.96
CA ALA A 227 -9.41 -3.86 -1.35
C ALA A 227 -9.95 -2.78 -2.32
N LEU A 228 -10.01 -3.09 -3.62
CA LEU A 228 -10.53 -2.22 -4.68
C LEU A 228 -11.95 -2.65 -5.12
N LEU A 229 -12.36 -3.88 -4.80
CA LEU A 229 -13.64 -4.46 -5.25
C LEU A 229 -14.74 -4.41 -4.18
N GLY A 230 -14.38 -4.12 -2.96
CA GLY A 230 -15.29 -4.13 -1.87
C GLY A 230 -15.00 -3.21 -0.79
#